data_64195a25121ff7f83b319b936f3b233a
#
_entry.id   64195a25121ff7f83b319b936f3b233a
#
_cell.length_a   1.000
_cell.length_b   1.000
_cell.length_c   1.000
_cell.angle_alpha   90.00
_cell.angle_beta   90.00
_cell.angle_gamma   90.00
#
_symmetry.space_group_name_H-M   'P 1'
#
loop_
_entity.id
_entity.type
_entity.pdbx_description
1 polymer ?
#
loop_
_entity_poly.entity_id
_entity_poly.type
_entity_poly.pdbx_seq_one_letter_code
_entity_poly.pdbx_strand_id
1 'polypeptide(L)'
;MKKCLYILLVAATVLPFFACQNNDDETATSNPFDVLSVCNNKERNKIVVISDLHLGNDRAYSENVHHLGRLVQFLNEVRTSTSVKELVLGGDIFDEWYVPTRTETYGSGTQADFIRKSVTTNQAVFDVLNRIIREGNIKLTYIPGNHDMGFTAEQVDIALPGVNQARDSSEKYAIGTYHPDGYPQIAIEHGHRYDFFCAMTPNANEDDAPGAFMPPGYFFARIAANSFTNPTTKEASTKVPAVMLNNPGDPEQFSKHLYYTLWQTVMEHVIYVNDAFDEPIIKTNVGKYTKTYAINDILPYNAADGSIQTNLYNNLFTQSNWDDRERYNNVPVMTAINQAIDGSLKT
;
A
#
# COMPACT_ATOMS: atom_id res chain seq x y z
N MET A 1 18.89 -11.86 31.48
CA MET A 1 18.03 -10.82 30.87
C MET A 1 17.51 -11.41 29.56
N LYS A 2 16.24 -11.80 29.54
CA LYS A 2 15.60 -12.45 28.37
C LYS A 2 15.09 -11.39 27.42
N LYS A 3 15.61 -11.36 26.20
CA LYS A 3 15.10 -10.50 25.13
C LYS A 3 13.77 -11.07 24.65
N CYS A 4 12.66 -10.41 24.91
CA CYS A 4 11.36 -10.71 24.30
C CYS A 4 11.33 -10.12 22.90
N LEU A 5 11.39 -10.98 21.91
CA LEU A 5 11.16 -10.67 20.51
C LEU A 5 9.64 -10.75 20.30
N TYR A 6 8.96 -9.61 20.11
CA TYR A 6 7.56 -9.61 19.69
C TYR A 6 7.50 -9.74 18.18
N ILE A 7 7.19 -10.96 17.74
CA ILE A 7 6.79 -11.26 16.37
C ILE A 7 5.29 -10.95 16.30
N LEU A 8 4.91 -10.03 15.45
CA LEU A 8 3.52 -9.80 15.09
C LEU A 8 3.05 -11.03 14.30
N LEU A 9 2.35 -11.93 14.98
CA LEU A 9 1.79 -13.12 14.37
C LEU A 9 0.47 -12.72 13.70
N VAL A 10 0.47 -12.58 12.38
CA VAL A 10 -0.77 -12.61 11.60
C VAL A 10 -1.31 -14.04 11.72
N ALA A 11 -2.34 -14.21 12.52
CA ALA A 11 -3.00 -15.49 12.70
C ALA A 11 -3.83 -15.82 11.45
N ALA A 12 -3.23 -16.52 10.50
CA ALA A 12 -3.99 -17.28 9.52
C ALA A 12 -4.69 -18.43 10.26
N THR A 13 -5.97 -18.30 10.53
CA THR A 13 -6.81 -19.39 11.05
C THR A 13 -6.95 -20.45 9.97
N VAL A 14 -6.16 -21.51 10.10
CA VAL A 14 -6.33 -22.72 9.32
C VAL A 14 -7.58 -23.43 9.83
N LEU A 15 -8.68 -23.31 9.10
CA LEU A 15 -9.85 -24.17 9.31
C LEU A 15 -9.50 -25.59 8.85
N PRO A 16 -9.85 -26.63 9.64
CA PRO A 16 -9.60 -28.01 9.23
C PRO A 16 -10.47 -28.36 8.01
N PHE A 17 -9.83 -28.75 6.94
CA PHE A 17 -10.51 -29.40 5.82
C PHE A 17 -10.99 -30.76 6.24
N PHE A 18 -12.30 -30.95 6.39
CA PHE A 18 -12.88 -32.27 6.34
C PHE A 18 -12.84 -32.78 4.90
N ALA A 19 -11.96 -33.73 4.66
CA ALA A 19 -11.96 -34.47 3.41
C ALA A 19 -13.18 -35.40 3.38
N CYS A 20 -14.20 -35.04 2.62
CA CYS A 20 -15.16 -36.01 2.12
C CYS A 20 -14.54 -36.79 0.97
N GLN A 21 -14.32 -38.07 1.14
CA GLN A 21 -14.06 -38.97 0.01
C GLN A 21 -15.32 -38.99 -0.84
N ASN A 22 -15.19 -38.65 -2.11
CA ASN A 22 -16.23 -38.87 -3.11
C ASN A 22 -15.70 -39.64 -4.30
N ASN A 23 -16.53 -40.55 -4.74
CA ASN A 23 -16.41 -41.44 -5.85
C ASN A 23 -16.16 -40.70 -7.17
N ASP A 24 -15.38 -41.34 -8.00
CA ASP A 24 -15.08 -40.95 -9.39
C ASP A 24 -16.37 -40.81 -10.21
N ASP A 25 -16.73 -39.58 -10.52
CA ASP A 25 -17.53 -39.23 -11.70
C ASP A 25 -16.93 -37.95 -12.30
N GLU A 26 -16.67 -37.96 -13.60
CA GLU A 26 -16.21 -36.81 -14.38
C GLU A 26 -17.24 -35.67 -14.29
N THR A 27 -17.24 -34.93 -13.21
CA THR A 27 -18.09 -33.76 -13.03
C THR A 27 -17.31 -32.53 -13.46
N ALA A 28 -17.91 -31.76 -14.34
CA ALA A 28 -17.51 -30.41 -14.67
C ALA A 28 -17.15 -29.70 -13.33
N THR A 29 -15.90 -29.23 -13.22
CA THR A 29 -15.41 -28.56 -11.98
C THR A 29 -16.34 -27.41 -11.65
N SER A 30 -17.15 -27.59 -10.58
CA SER A 30 -18.09 -26.57 -10.16
C SER A 30 -17.30 -25.31 -9.74
N ASN A 31 -17.82 -24.14 -10.09
CA ASN A 31 -17.18 -22.87 -9.71
C ASN A 31 -17.07 -22.80 -8.17
N PRO A 32 -15.87 -22.58 -7.61
CA PRO A 32 -15.65 -22.61 -6.15
C PRO A 32 -16.52 -21.62 -5.37
N PHE A 33 -16.88 -20.50 -5.99
CA PHE A 33 -17.76 -19.52 -5.37
C PHE A 33 -19.22 -19.99 -5.29
N ASP A 34 -19.65 -20.91 -6.14
CA ASP A 34 -21.03 -21.39 -6.20
C ASP A 34 -21.28 -22.60 -5.26
N VAL A 35 -20.24 -23.38 -4.94
CA VAL A 35 -20.33 -24.54 -4.02
C VAL A 35 -20.71 -24.14 -2.61
N LEU A 36 -20.38 -22.93 -2.15
CA LEU A 36 -20.67 -22.44 -0.81
C LEU A 36 -22.09 -21.86 -0.65
N SER A 37 -22.97 -21.99 -1.64
CA SER A 37 -24.36 -21.54 -1.50
C SER A 37 -25.17 -22.53 -0.69
N VAL A 38 -25.26 -22.33 0.62
CA VAL A 38 -26.02 -23.16 1.58
C VAL A 38 -27.55 -23.02 1.40
N CYS A 39 -27.99 -22.10 0.57
CA CYS A 39 -29.41 -21.88 0.28
C CYS A 39 -29.66 -21.97 -1.22
N ASN A 40 -30.68 -22.69 -1.62
CA ASN A 40 -31.19 -22.82 -3.01
C ASN A 40 -31.65 -21.46 -3.63
N ASN A 41 -31.06 -20.36 -3.23
CA ASN A 41 -31.40 -19.03 -3.72
C ASN A 41 -30.56 -18.75 -4.95
N LYS A 42 -31.20 -18.57 -6.09
CA LYS A 42 -30.56 -18.21 -7.37
C LYS A 42 -30.08 -16.76 -7.42
N GLU A 43 -30.17 -16.02 -6.32
CA GLU A 43 -29.74 -14.62 -6.24
C GLU A 43 -28.25 -14.53 -5.94
N ARG A 44 -27.57 -13.61 -6.65
CA ARG A 44 -26.20 -13.24 -6.35
C ARG A 44 -26.14 -12.52 -5.00
N ASN A 45 -25.41 -13.09 -4.05
CA ASN A 45 -25.38 -12.58 -2.65
C ASN A 45 -23.97 -12.51 -2.05
N LYS A 46 -22.95 -12.90 -2.81
CA LYS A 46 -21.56 -12.89 -2.32
C LYS A 46 -20.83 -11.65 -2.78
N ILE A 47 -20.10 -11.05 -1.86
CA ILE A 47 -19.17 -9.96 -2.11
C ILE A 47 -17.77 -10.54 -1.93
N VAL A 48 -16.95 -10.42 -2.97
CA VAL A 48 -15.55 -10.83 -2.96
C VAL A 48 -14.69 -9.59 -2.82
N VAL A 49 -13.76 -9.58 -1.89
CA VAL A 49 -12.83 -8.47 -1.67
C VAL A 49 -11.41 -8.97 -1.88
N ILE A 50 -10.65 -8.27 -2.70
CA ILE A 50 -9.22 -8.48 -2.89
C ILE A 50 -8.51 -7.13 -2.83
N SER A 51 -7.27 -7.11 -2.37
CA SER A 51 -6.42 -5.91 -2.29
C SER A 51 -4.98 -6.24 -2.62
N ASP A 52 -4.12 -5.25 -2.64
CA ASP A 52 -2.66 -5.42 -2.70
C ASP A 52 -2.21 -6.22 -3.92
N LEU A 53 -2.76 -5.89 -5.09
CA LEU A 53 -2.38 -6.55 -6.34
C LEU A 53 -1.04 -6.04 -6.89
N HIS A 54 -0.66 -4.82 -6.54
CA HIS A 54 0.63 -4.22 -6.88
C HIS A 54 1.03 -4.39 -8.36
N LEU A 55 0.10 -4.04 -9.27
CA LEU A 55 0.31 -4.15 -10.70
C LEU A 55 1.17 -3.00 -11.22
N GLY A 56 2.47 -3.21 -11.24
CA GLY A 56 3.44 -2.24 -11.73
C GLY A 56 3.53 -2.18 -13.26
N ASN A 57 4.30 -1.21 -13.75
CA ASN A 57 4.50 -0.96 -15.18
C ASN A 57 5.65 -1.76 -15.80
N ASP A 58 6.41 -2.53 -15.00
CA ASP A 58 7.52 -3.35 -15.47
C ASP A 58 7.62 -4.65 -14.68
N ARG A 59 7.65 -5.77 -15.37
CA ARG A 59 7.72 -7.11 -14.75
C ARG A 59 9.07 -7.41 -14.13
N ALA A 60 10.09 -6.62 -14.42
CA ALA A 60 11.41 -6.84 -13.86
C ALA A 60 11.47 -6.58 -12.34
N TYR A 61 10.53 -5.77 -11.83
CA TYR A 61 10.45 -5.42 -10.41
C TYR A 61 9.02 -5.39 -9.84
N SER A 62 8.01 -5.83 -10.59
CA SER A 62 6.64 -5.95 -10.05
C SER A 62 6.53 -7.13 -9.10
N GLU A 63 5.93 -6.91 -7.93
CA GLU A 63 5.87 -7.92 -6.87
C GLU A 63 5.08 -9.17 -7.25
N ASN A 64 3.94 -9.01 -7.92
CA ASN A 64 3.02 -10.11 -8.23
C ASN A 64 3.28 -10.83 -9.57
N VAL A 65 4.41 -10.59 -10.21
CA VAL A 65 4.70 -11.13 -11.55
C VAL A 65 4.58 -12.67 -11.62
N HIS A 66 4.95 -13.37 -10.56
CA HIS A 66 4.90 -14.84 -10.50
C HIS A 66 3.49 -15.40 -10.25
N HIS A 67 2.55 -14.56 -9.83
CA HIS A 67 1.19 -14.96 -9.45
C HIS A 67 0.12 -14.52 -10.45
N LEU A 68 0.48 -13.77 -11.50
CA LEU A 68 -0.48 -13.22 -12.47
C LEU A 68 -1.38 -14.29 -13.11
N GLY A 69 -0.83 -15.46 -13.41
CA GLY A 69 -1.63 -16.57 -13.98
C GLY A 69 -2.71 -17.08 -13.02
N ARG A 70 -2.39 -17.17 -11.73
CA ARG A 70 -3.35 -17.55 -10.67
C ARG A 70 -4.39 -16.46 -10.44
N LEU A 71 -3.96 -15.20 -10.47
CA LEU A 71 -4.88 -14.06 -10.37
C LEU A 71 -5.89 -14.06 -11.54
N VAL A 72 -5.42 -14.26 -12.77
CA VAL A 72 -6.31 -14.35 -13.94
C VAL A 72 -7.30 -15.51 -13.80
N GLN A 73 -6.85 -16.68 -13.33
CA GLN A 73 -7.72 -17.80 -13.05
C GLN A 73 -8.79 -17.44 -12.01
N PHE A 74 -8.38 -16.92 -10.87
CA PHE A 74 -9.27 -16.48 -9.79
C PHE A 74 -10.31 -15.46 -10.29
N LEU A 75 -9.89 -14.44 -11.03
CA LEU A 75 -10.80 -13.42 -11.57
C LEU A 75 -11.79 -14.02 -12.58
N ASN A 76 -11.41 -15.03 -13.37
CA ASN A 76 -12.35 -15.73 -14.23
C ASN A 76 -13.34 -16.60 -13.42
N GLU A 77 -12.92 -17.21 -12.33
CA GLU A 77 -13.82 -17.94 -11.43
C GLU A 77 -14.85 -16.99 -10.82
N VAL A 78 -14.41 -15.80 -10.34
CA VAL A 78 -15.33 -14.74 -9.90
C VAL A 78 -16.29 -14.35 -11.00
N ARG A 79 -15.78 -14.03 -12.20
CA ARG A 79 -16.58 -13.58 -13.35
C ARG A 79 -17.67 -14.57 -13.76
N THR A 80 -17.35 -15.86 -13.75
CA THR A 80 -18.27 -16.92 -14.17
C THR A 80 -19.18 -17.43 -13.07
N SER A 81 -18.97 -17.00 -11.83
CA SER A 81 -19.83 -17.37 -10.70
C SER A 81 -21.27 -16.86 -10.90
N THR A 82 -22.21 -17.67 -10.51
CA THR A 82 -23.64 -17.33 -10.46
C THR A 82 -24.07 -16.73 -9.12
N SER A 83 -23.19 -16.79 -8.10
CA SER A 83 -23.49 -16.34 -6.73
C SER A 83 -22.75 -15.06 -6.33
N VAL A 84 -21.70 -14.67 -7.03
CA VAL A 84 -20.99 -13.41 -6.75
C VAL A 84 -21.79 -12.22 -7.28
N LYS A 85 -22.10 -11.28 -6.39
CA LYS A 85 -22.81 -10.03 -6.67
C LYS A 85 -21.83 -8.90 -7.00
N GLU A 86 -20.72 -8.86 -6.29
CA GLU A 86 -19.76 -7.77 -6.37
C GLU A 86 -18.33 -8.25 -6.13
N LEU A 87 -17.40 -7.66 -6.88
CA LEU A 87 -15.96 -7.73 -6.65
C LEU A 87 -15.46 -6.36 -6.22
N VAL A 88 -14.86 -6.28 -5.04
CA VAL A 88 -14.26 -5.06 -4.50
C VAL A 88 -12.74 -5.15 -4.60
N LEU A 89 -12.13 -4.20 -5.28
CA LEU A 89 -10.71 -3.97 -5.34
C LEU A 89 -10.35 -3.01 -4.19
N GLY A 90 -9.85 -3.56 -3.10
CA GLY A 90 -9.71 -2.91 -1.80
C GLY A 90 -8.44 -2.07 -1.62
N GLY A 91 -7.91 -1.49 -2.70
CA GLY A 91 -6.71 -0.66 -2.69
C GLY A 91 -5.44 -1.37 -3.14
N ASP A 92 -4.42 -0.60 -3.49
CA ASP A 92 -3.12 -1.04 -3.98
C ASP A 92 -3.23 -1.96 -5.20
N ILE A 93 -4.06 -1.55 -6.15
CA ILE A 93 -4.24 -2.26 -7.42
C ILE A 93 -3.08 -1.94 -8.36
N PHE A 94 -2.69 -0.67 -8.42
CA PHE A 94 -1.51 -0.20 -9.12
C PHE A 94 -0.38 0.06 -8.14
N ASP A 95 0.87 -0.02 -8.62
CA ASP A 95 2.02 0.28 -7.79
C ASP A 95 2.99 1.24 -8.50
N GLU A 96 2.83 2.54 -8.21
CA GLU A 96 3.78 3.55 -8.65
C GLU A 96 4.94 3.80 -7.66
N TRP A 97 4.89 3.14 -6.49
CA TRP A 97 5.92 3.29 -5.46
C TRP A 97 7.03 2.26 -5.58
N TYR A 98 6.68 1.02 -5.92
CA TYR A 98 7.63 -0.09 -5.97
C TYR A 98 8.43 -0.09 -7.28
N VAL A 99 9.28 0.92 -7.42
CA VAL A 99 10.15 1.16 -8.57
C VAL A 99 11.57 1.38 -8.05
N PRO A 100 12.60 0.68 -8.55
CA PRO A 100 13.97 0.79 -8.06
C PRO A 100 14.47 2.25 -8.04
N THR A 101 15.27 2.60 -7.03
CA THR A 101 15.67 3.98 -6.73
C THR A 101 16.25 4.75 -7.93
N ARG A 102 17.08 4.10 -8.74
CA ARG A 102 17.76 4.74 -9.89
C ARG A 102 16.86 4.85 -11.13
N THR A 103 15.61 4.36 -11.05
CA THR A 103 14.63 4.41 -12.13
C THR A 103 13.59 5.49 -11.84
N GLU A 104 13.32 6.35 -12.79
CA GLU A 104 12.20 7.29 -12.72
C GLU A 104 10.88 6.54 -12.94
N THR A 105 9.89 6.74 -12.06
CA THR A 105 8.61 6.02 -12.12
C THR A 105 7.91 6.23 -13.46
N TYR A 106 7.88 7.45 -13.94
CA TYR A 106 7.20 7.78 -15.20
C TYR A 106 8.18 7.88 -16.39
N GLY A 107 9.51 7.88 -16.16
CA GLY A 107 10.50 8.19 -17.20
C GLY A 107 10.26 9.56 -17.77
N SER A 108 10.22 9.68 -19.10
CA SER A 108 9.86 10.91 -19.81
C SER A 108 8.34 11.13 -19.97
N GLY A 109 7.52 10.21 -19.46
CA GLY A 109 6.06 10.22 -19.58
C GLY A 109 5.37 10.89 -18.39
N THR A 110 4.08 10.62 -18.30
CA THR A 110 3.18 11.10 -17.25
C THR A 110 2.65 9.93 -16.40
N GLN A 111 1.97 10.24 -15.30
CA GLN A 111 1.25 9.24 -14.50
C GLN A 111 0.21 8.49 -15.34
N ALA A 112 -0.47 9.16 -16.27
CA ALA A 112 -1.39 8.50 -17.20
C ALA A 112 -0.67 7.50 -18.13
N ASP A 113 0.56 7.80 -18.55
CA ASP A 113 1.37 6.86 -19.35
C ASP A 113 1.84 5.68 -18.52
N PHE A 114 2.15 5.89 -17.24
CA PHE A 114 2.42 4.83 -16.29
C PHE A 114 1.23 3.86 -16.19
N ILE A 115 0.02 4.39 -16.02
CA ILE A 115 -1.21 3.56 -15.95
C ILE A 115 -1.40 2.75 -17.24
N ARG A 116 -1.30 3.38 -18.41
CA ARG A 116 -1.41 2.68 -19.70
C ARG A 116 -0.37 1.57 -19.83
N LYS A 117 0.86 1.83 -19.41
CA LYS A 117 1.93 0.84 -19.42
C LYS A 117 1.66 -0.30 -18.42
N SER A 118 1.15 0.01 -17.22
CA SER A 118 0.73 -1.01 -16.23
C SER A 118 -0.37 -1.90 -16.78
N VAL A 119 -1.37 -1.32 -17.47
CA VAL A 119 -2.42 -2.09 -18.16
C VAL A 119 -1.82 -3.01 -19.21
N THR A 120 -0.93 -2.50 -20.06
CA THR A 120 -0.29 -3.29 -21.11
C THR A 120 0.58 -4.42 -20.53
N THR A 121 1.35 -4.10 -19.48
CA THR A 121 2.23 -5.08 -18.80
C THR A 121 1.44 -6.21 -18.15
N ASN A 122 0.24 -5.90 -17.61
CA ASN A 122 -0.65 -6.83 -16.92
C ASN A 122 -1.95 -7.09 -17.69
N GLN A 123 -1.90 -7.03 -19.01
CA GLN A 123 -3.06 -7.04 -19.91
C GLN A 123 -4.07 -8.14 -19.57
N ALA A 124 -3.62 -9.38 -19.32
CA ALA A 124 -4.52 -10.49 -19.05
C ALA A 124 -5.40 -10.27 -17.80
N VAL A 125 -4.89 -9.58 -16.78
CA VAL A 125 -5.65 -9.21 -15.56
C VAL A 125 -6.69 -8.15 -15.91
N PHE A 126 -6.27 -7.05 -16.55
CA PHE A 126 -7.17 -5.97 -16.94
C PHE A 126 -8.21 -6.40 -17.95
N ASP A 127 -7.90 -7.34 -18.85
CA ASP A 127 -8.88 -7.91 -19.78
C ASP A 127 -10.03 -8.60 -19.04
N VAL A 128 -9.75 -9.36 -17.98
CA VAL A 128 -10.80 -10.00 -17.18
C VAL A 128 -11.59 -8.97 -16.37
N LEU A 129 -10.92 -8.02 -15.70
CA LEU A 129 -11.59 -6.96 -14.95
C LEU A 129 -12.51 -6.12 -15.85
N ASN A 130 -12.01 -5.72 -17.00
CA ASN A 130 -12.80 -4.97 -17.99
C ASN A 130 -13.92 -5.80 -18.60
N ARG A 131 -13.78 -7.14 -18.65
CA ARG A 131 -14.87 -8.01 -19.06
C ARG A 131 -15.96 -8.07 -17.99
N ILE A 132 -15.61 -8.14 -16.71
CA ILE A 132 -16.57 -8.07 -15.60
C ILE A 132 -17.39 -6.77 -15.68
N ILE A 133 -16.73 -5.63 -15.92
CA ILE A 133 -17.41 -4.33 -16.08
C ILE A 133 -18.40 -4.37 -17.26
N ARG A 134 -17.95 -4.84 -18.44
CA ARG A 134 -18.78 -4.86 -19.64
C ARG A 134 -19.97 -5.84 -19.58
N GLU A 135 -19.77 -6.99 -18.93
CA GLU A 135 -20.86 -7.97 -18.77
C GLU A 135 -21.93 -7.48 -17.78
N GLY A 136 -21.57 -6.63 -16.81
CA GLY A 136 -22.49 -5.98 -15.89
C GLY A 136 -23.22 -6.92 -14.92
N ASN A 137 -22.88 -8.22 -14.91
CA ASN A 137 -23.49 -9.20 -14.01
C ASN A 137 -22.97 -9.10 -12.57
N ILE A 138 -21.75 -8.58 -12.42
CA ILE A 138 -21.03 -8.40 -11.16
C ILE A 138 -20.59 -6.93 -11.10
N LYS A 139 -20.95 -6.25 -10.04
CA LYS A 139 -20.46 -4.89 -9.79
C LYS A 139 -18.98 -4.95 -9.50
N LEU A 140 -18.17 -4.14 -10.17
CA LEU A 140 -16.77 -3.95 -9.84
C LEU A 140 -16.60 -2.62 -9.14
N THR A 141 -16.04 -2.65 -7.93
CA THR A 141 -15.79 -1.43 -7.13
C THR A 141 -14.30 -1.31 -6.86
N TYR A 142 -13.75 -0.11 -7.08
CA TYR A 142 -12.38 0.26 -6.76
C TYR A 142 -12.34 1.19 -5.55
N ILE A 143 -11.42 0.92 -4.64
CA ILE A 143 -11.09 1.75 -3.47
C ILE A 143 -9.61 2.14 -3.60
N PRO A 144 -9.20 3.40 -3.43
CA PRO A 144 -7.80 3.78 -3.42
C PRO A 144 -7.03 3.17 -2.24
N GLY A 145 -5.83 2.64 -2.50
CA GLY A 145 -4.83 2.28 -1.50
C GLY A 145 -3.74 3.35 -1.38
N ASN A 146 -2.67 3.08 -0.64
CA ASN A 146 -1.56 4.03 -0.52
C ASN A 146 -0.66 4.06 -1.75
N HIS A 147 -0.43 2.92 -2.42
CA HIS A 147 0.40 2.87 -3.62
C HIS A 147 -0.26 3.50 -4.85
N ASP A 148 -1.57 3.65 -4.85
CA ASP A 148 -2.33 4.27 -5.93
C ASP A 148 -3.20 5.47 -5.47
N MET A 149 -3.00 5.99 -4.24
CA MET A 149 -3.74 7.14 -3.72
C MET A 149 -3.52 8.44 -4.53
N GLY A 150 -2.43 8.52 -5.28
CA GLY A 150 -2.13 9.62 -6.18
C GLY A 150 -2.98 9.64 -7.45
N PHE A 151 -3.77 8.60 -7.73
CA PHE A 151 -4.55 8.51 -8.95
C PHE A 151 -5.92 9.19 -8.80
N THR A 152 -6.23 10.07 -9.73
CA THR A 152 -7.57 10.68 -9.81
C THR A 152 -8.59 9.67 -10.35
N ALA A 153 -9.86 9.99 -10.22
CA ALA A 153 -10.94 9.14 -10.72
C ALA A 153 -10.84 8.94 -12.24
N GLU A 154 -10.50 10.01 -12.98
CA GLU A 154 -10.33 9.96 -14.44
C GLU A 154 -9.11 9.11 -14.85
N GLN A 155 -8.08 9.08 -14.01
CA GLN A 155 -6.91 8.25 -14.25
C GLN A 155 -7.18 6.77 -14.04
N VAL A 156 -7.96 6.42 -13.00
CA VAL A 156 -8.42 5.03 -12.80
C VAL A 156 -9.31 4.57 -13.97
N ASP A 157 -10.14 5.45 -14.51
CA ASP A 157 -10.98 5.16 -15.68
C ASP A 157 -10.18 4.84 -16.96
N ILE A 158 -8.91 5.26 -17.05
CA ILE A 158 -8.03 4.83 -18.17
C ILE A 158 -7.86 3.30 -18.18
N ALA A 159 -7.76 2.69 -17.03
CA ALA A 159 -7.52 1.26 -16.90
C ALA A 159 -8.81 0.44 -16.74
N LEU A 160 -9.79 1.01 -16.04
CA LEU A 160 -11.03 0.36 -15.65
C LEU A 160 -12.24 1.26 -15.99
N PRO A 161 -12.53 1.49 -17.29
CA PRO A 161 -13.56 2.41 -17.70
C PRO A 161 -14.95 1.98 -17.20
N GLY A 162 -15.60 2.88 -16.43
CA GLY A 162 -16.90 2.64 -15.84
C GLY A 162 -16.91 1.84 -14.54
N VAL A 163 -15.73 1.61 -13.93
CA VAL A 163 -15.66 1.03 -12.60
C VAL A 163 -16.35 1.92 -11.56
N ASN A 164 -17.07 1.32 -10.62
CA ASN A 164 -17.56 2.07 -9.46
C ASN A 164 -16.36 2.45 -8.57
N GLN A 165 -16.20 3.73 -8.28
CA GLN A 165 -15.11 4.21 -7.44
C GLN A 165 -15.66 4.69 -6.10
N ALA A 166 -15.17 4.10 -5.02
CA ALA A 166 -15.51 4.52 -3.66
C ALA A 166 -14.47 5.54 -3.18
N ARG A 167 -14.93 6.79 -3.04
CA ARG A 167 -14.14 7.92 -2.55
C ARG A 167 -14.98 8.72 -1.57
N ASP A 168 -14.38 9.11 -0.42
CA ASP A 168 -15.13 9.75 0.68
C ASP A 168 -15.59 11.18 0.34
N SER A 169 -14.95 11.80 -0.64
CA SER A 169 -15.30 13.17 -1.05
C SER A 169 -15.04 13.38 -2.55
N SER A 170 -15.38 14.55 -3.03
CA SER A 170 -15.05 14.99 -4.39
C SER A 170 -13.61 15.52 -4.52
N GLU A 171 -12.81 15.46 -3.48
CA GLU A 171 -11.42 15.85 -3.51
C GLU A 171 -10.63 14.98 -4.50
N LYS A 172 -9.65 15.59 -5.13
CA LYS A 172 -8.88 14.97 -6.22
C LYS A 172 -8.23 13.64 -5.82
N TYR A 173 -7.75 13.55 -4.59
CA TYR A 173 -7.10 12.38 -4.02
C TYR A 173 -7.90 11.80 -2.84
N ALA A 174 -9.22 11.79 -2.96
CA ALA A 174 -10.09 11.29 -1.90
C ALA A 174 -9.82 9.81 -1.62
N ILE A 175 -9.57 9.51 -0.37
CA ILE A 175 -9.54 8.14 0.16
C ILE A 175 -10.97 7.60 0.13
N GLY A 176 -11.14 6.27 0.14
CA GLY A 176 -12.48 5.68 0.07
C GLY A 176 -12.79 4.78 1.26
N THR A 177 -13.99 4.94 1.80
CA THR A 177 -14.67 3.95 2.63
C THR A 177 -15.89 3.48 1.87
N TYR A 178 -15.96 2.19 1.57
CA TYR A 178 -17.03 1.62 0.77
C TYR A 178 -18.03 0.85 1.65
N HIS A 179 -19.30 1.14 1.46
CA HIS A 179 -20.41 0.38 2.05
C HIS A 179 -21.15 -0.34 0.91
N PRO A 180 -21.12 -1.69 0.85
CA PRO A 180 -21.82 -2.42 -0.19
C PRO A 180 -23.35 -2.20 -0.15
N ASP A 181 -23.95 -2.15 -1.32
CA ASP A 181 -25.39 -1.93 -1.46
C ASP A 181 -26.23 -2.96 -0.70
N GLY A 182 -27.05 -2.52 0.24
CA GLY A 182 -27.86 -3.36 1.11
C GLY A 182 -27.16 -3.81 2.40
N TYR A 183 -25.88 -3.43 2.60
CA TYR A 183 -25.11 -3.80 3.79
C TYR A 183 -24.42 -2.58 4.44
N PRO A 184 -25.18 -1.59 4.90
CA PRO A 184 -24.62 -0.35 5.45
C PRO A 184 -23.78 -0.56 6.72
N GLN A 185 -23.92 -1.71 7.36
CA GLN A 185 -23.12 -2.11 8.53
C GLN A 185 -21.71 -2.64 8.16
N ILE A 186 -21.43 -2.87 6.88
CA ILE A 186 -20.12 -3.28 6.38
C ILE A 186 -19.41 -2.04 5.84
N ALA A 187 -18.21 -1.77 6.35
CA ALA A 187 -17.32 -0.75 5.82
C ALA A 187 -16.06 -1.44 5.29
N ILE A 188 -15.69 -1.15 4.05
CA ILE A 188 -14.50 -1.68 3.38
C ILE A 188 -13.61 -0.51 3.00
N GLU A 189 -12.38 -0.52 3.45
CA GLU A 189 -11.35 0.44 3.09
C GLU A 189 -9.96 -0.22 3.10
N HIS A 190 -8.99 0.39 2.44
CA HIS A 190 -7.62 -0.13 2.44
C HIS A 190 -6.94 0.00 3.80
N GLY A 191 -7.32 1.00 4.59
CA GLY A 191 -6.85 1.17 5.97
C GLY A 191 -5.56 1.95 6.14
N HIS A 192 -4.87 2.37 5.08
CA HIS A 192 -3.62 3.12 5.13
C HIS A 192 -3.74 4.47 5.85
N ARG A 193 -4.95 5.04 5.95
CA ARG A 193 -5.20 6.29 6.67
C ARG A 193 -4.85 6.23 8.16
N TYR A 194 -4.84 5.03 8.74
CA TYR A 194 -4.53 4.80 10.16
C TYR A 194 -3.04 4.52 10.42
N ASP A 195 -2.24 4.39 9.37
CA ASP A 195 -0.81 4.15 9.47
C ASP A 195 -0.02 5.42 9.19
N PHE A 196 0.75 5.88 10.18
CA PHE A 196 1.55 7.11 10.04
C PHE A 196 2.59 7.03 8.91
N PHE A 197 3.00 5.82 8.53
CA PHE A 197 4.02 5.58 7.51
C PHE A 197 3.44 5.56 6.09
N CYS A 198 2.15 5.23 5.95
CA CYS A 198 1.46 5.09 4.67
C CYS A 198 0.37 6.13 4.43
N ALA A 199 -0.14 6.80 5.48
CA ALA A 199 -1.15 7.83 5.34
C ALA A 199 -0.61 9.09 4.66
N MET A 200 -1.44 9.79 3.89
CA MET A 200 -1.07 11.08 3.29
C MET A 200 -0.45 12.03 4.30
N THR A 201 0.64 12.68 3.93
CA THR A 201 1.38 13.64 4.75
C THR A 201 1.49 14.98 4.04
N PRO A 202 0.39 15.72 3.87
CA PRO A 202 0.44 17.04 3.26
C PRO A 202 1.31 17.97 4.13
N ASN A 203 1.99 18.91 3.49
CA ASN A 203 2.83 19.93 4.13
C ASN A 203 4.02 19.40 4.97
N ALA A 204 4.25 18.10 5.02
CA ALA A 204 5.39 17.55 5.76
C ALA A 204 6.75 17.96 5.16
N ASN A 205 6.78 18.25 3.86
CA ASN A 205 7.97 18.63 3.10
C ASN A 205 7.74 19.90 2.27
N GLU A 206 6.97 20.85 2.78
CA GLU A 206 6.54 22.04 2.02
C GLU A 206 7.72 22.88 1.54
N ASP A 207 8.80 22.98 2.32
CA ASP A 207 10.00 23.73 1.97
C ASP A 207 10.81 23.07 0.83
N ASP A 208 10.72 21.75 0.68
CA ASP A 208 11.50 20.98 -0.30
C ASP A 208 10.66 20.56 -1.53
N ALA A 209 9.45 20.15 -1.31
CA ALA A 209 8.50 19.66 -2.32
C ALA A 209 7.09 20.20 -2.06
N PRO A 210 6.82 21.48 -2.37
CA PRO A 210 5.55 22.14 -2.10
C PRO A 210 4.34 21.37 -2.65
N GLY A 211 3.39 21.06 -1.77
CA GLY A 211 2.17 20.32 -2.08
C GLY A 211 2.39 18.83 -2.34
N ALA A 212 3.56 18.27 -2.01
CA ALA A 212 3.75 16.83 -1.97
C ALA A 212 3.00 16.26 -0.77
N PHE A 213 2.38 15.09 -0.98
CA PHE A 213 1.59 14.42 0.06
C PHE A 213 2.03 12.97 0.32
N MET A 214 3.04 12.49 -0.41
CA MET A 214 3.53 11.12 -0.27
C MET A 214 4.16 10.91 1.11
N PRO A 215 3.76 9.84 1.81
CA PRO A 215 4.30 9.50 3.13
C PRO A 215 5.69 8.88 3.05
N PRO A 216 6.37 8.67 4.19
CA PRO A 216 7.67 8.00 4.24
C PRO A 216 7.70 6.62 3.58
N GLY A 217 6.57 5.90 3.59
CA GLY A 217 6.40 4.60 2.92
C GLY A 217 6.72 4.63 1.43
N TYR A 218 6.50 5.76 0.76
CA TYR A 218 6.92 5.93 -0.63
C TYR A 218 8.43 5.71 -0.81
N PHE A 219 9.24 6.35 0.01
CA PHE A 219 10.71 6.20 -0.06
C PHE A 219 11.14 4.80 0.35
N PHE A 220 10.46 4.21 1.34
CA PHE A 220 10.68 2.81 1.71
C PHE A 220 10.46 1.87 0.53
N ALA A 221 9.33 1.97 -0.16
CA ALA A 221 9.02 1.12 -1.31
C ALA A 221 10.04 1.29 -2.44
N ARG A 222 10.49 2.54 -2.71
CA ARG A 222 11.56 2.82 -3.68
C ARG A 222 12.87 2.11 -3.35
N ILE A 223 13.28 2.12 -2.09
CA ILE A 223 14.51 1.46 -1.63
C ILE A 223 14.33 -0.07 -1.65
N ALA A 224 13.19 -0.57 -1.18
CA ALA A 224 12.89 -2.01 -1.14
C ALA A 224 12.90 -2.64 -2.54
N ALA A 225 12.43 -1.91 -3.55
CA ALA A 225 12.40 -2.37 -4.94
C ALA A 225 13.81 -2.66 -5.52
N ASN A 226 14.89 -2.16 -4.91
CA ASN A 226 16.25 -2.51 -5.33
C ASN A 226 16.56 -4.00 -5.15
N SER A 227 15.86 -4.71 -4.26
CA SER A 227 16.01 -6.15 -4.07
C SER A 227 15.76 -6.96 -5.35
N PHE A 228 14.92 -6.47 -6.26
CA PHE A 228 14.66 -7.11 -7.55
C PHE A 228 15.74 -6.86 -8.59
N THR A 229 16.39 -5.70 -8.53
CA THR A 229 17.45 -5.36 -9.49
C THR A 229 18.82 -5.88 -9.05
N ASN A 230 18.98 -6.26 -7.79
CA ASN A 230 20.23 -6.74 -7.22
C ASN A 230 20.04 -7.97 -6.31
N PRO A 231 19.46 -9.07 -6.82
CA PRO A 231 19.04 -10.20 -5.97
C PRO A 231 20.21 -11.01 -5.37
N THR A 232 21.45 -10.82 -5.86
CA THR A 232 22.59 -11.64 -5.48
C THR A 232 23.53 -10.98 -4.47
N THR A 233 23.49 -9.70 -4.30
CA THR A 233 24.29 -8.97 -3.31
C THR A 233 23.41 -8.52 -2.17
N LYS A 234 23.20 -9.43 -1.21
CA LYS A 234 22.87 -9.05 0.15
C LYS A 234 24.13 -8.45 0.77
N GLU A 235 24.53 -7.30 0.33
CA GLU A 235 25.46 -6.53 1.10
C GLU A 235 24.71 -6.13 2.36
N ALA A 236 25.23 -6.59 3.50
CA ALA A 236 24.72 -6.14 4.77
C ALA A 236 24.66 -4.62 4.68
N SER A 237 23.47 -4.09 4.75
CA SER A 237 23.29 -2.65 4.81
C SER A 237 24.22 -2.16 5.89
N THR A 238 25.01 -1.28 5.57
CA THR A 238 25.80 -0.52 6.47
C THR A 238 24.97 0.01 7.59
N LYS A 239 25.63 0.19 8.64
CA LYS A 239 25.09 0.69 9.88
C LYS A 239 24.39 2.02 9.62
N VAL A 240 23.07 2.02 9.77
CA VAL A 240 22.33 3.27 9.89
C VAL A 240 23.01 4.10 10.98
N PRO A 241 23.38 5.36 10.74
CA PRO A 241 24.04 6.17 11.73
C PRO A 241 23.25 6.20 13.04
N ALA A 242 23.94 6.04 14.17
CA ALA A 242 23.28 6.03 15.46
C ALA A 242 22.71 7.40 15.81
N VAL A 243 21.46 7.42 16.28
CA VAL A 243 20.77 8.62 16.75
C VAL A 243 20.47 8.49 18.23
N MET A 244 20.85 9.51 18.99
CA MET A 244 20.68 9.55 20.44
C MET A 244 19.44 10.34 20.82
N LEU A 245 18.62 9.78 21.70
CA LEU A 245 17.49 10.50 22.30
C LEU A 245 17.97 11.29 23.53
N ASN A 246 18.29 12.56 23.32
CA ASN A 246 18.84 13.43 24.39
C ASN A 246 17.73 14.12 25.22
N ASN A 247 16.52 14.20 24.71
CA ASN A 247 15.37 14.79 25.41
C ASN A 247 14.15 13.87 25.32
N PRO A 248 14.08 12.80 26.13
CA PRO A 248 12.95 11.86 26.11
C PRO A 248 11.64 12.43 26.64
N GLY A 249 11.68 13.59 27.33
CA GLY A 249 10.50 14.30 27.82
C GLY A 249 9.81 15.17 26.77
N ASP A 250 10.43 15.37 25.61
CA ASP A 250 9.86 16.09 24.49
C ASP A 250 9.15 15.08 23.56
N PRO A 251 7.82 15.17 23.39
CA PRO A 251 7.06 14.22 22.59
C PRO A 251 7.49 14.19 21.11
N GLU A 252 7.90 15.32 20.55
CA GLU A 252 8.37 15.37 19.16
C GLU A 252 9.70 14.66 19.00
N GLN A 253 10.66 14.90 19.89
CA GLN A 253 11.96 14.25 19.88
C GLN A 253 11.82 12.74 20.10
N PHE A 254 10.94 12.34 20.99
CA PHE A 254 10.62 10.93 21.22
C PHE A 254 10.03 10.28 19.97
N SER A 255 9.09 10.92 19.28
CA SER A 255 8.48 10.43 18.05
C SER A 255 9.48 10.33 16.91
N LYS A 256 10.38 11.31 16.76
CA LYS A 256 11.48 11.26 15.79
C LYS A 256 12.46 10.12 16.09
N HIS A 257 12.69 9.82 17.36
CA HIS A 257 13.53 8.67 17.73
C HIS A 257 12.85 7.33 17.43
N LEU A 258 11.54 7.21 17.65
CA LEU A 258 10.80 6.00 17.22
C LEU A 258 10.84 5.84 15.69
N TYR A 259 10.69 6.92 14.95
CA TYR A 259 10.81 6.93 13.50
C TYR A 259 12.22 6.48 13.03
N TYR A 260 13.26 6.97 13.72
CA TYR A 260 14.62 6.47 13.51
C TYR A 260 14.74 4.97 13.77
N THR A 261 14.19 4.48 14.89
CA THR A 261 14.27 3.05 15.25
C THR A 261 13.61 2.15 14.21
N LEU A 262 12.48 2.61 13.65
CA LEU A 262 11.81 1.92 12.55
C LEU A 262 12.72 1.84 11.31
N TRP A 263 13.28 2.97 10.88
CA TRP A 263 14.19 3.02 9.75
C TRP A 263 15.44 2.15 9.97
N GLN A 264 16.04 2.21 11.17
CA GLN A 264 17.17 1.38 11.54
C GLN A 264 16.84 -0.11 11.38
N THR A 265 15.73 -0.54 11.95
CA THR A 265 15.30 -1.95 11.86
C THR A 265 15.10 -2.40 10.42
N VAL A 266 14.44 -1.56 9.63
CA VAL A 266 14.14 -1.87 8.23
C VAL A 266 15.43 -1.93 7.41
N MET A 267 16.29 -0.92 7.53
CA MET A 267 17.53 -0.82 6.75
C MET A 267 18.54 -1.92 7.09
N GLU A 268 18.66 -2.29 8.36
CA GLU A 268 19.58 -3.33 8.81
C GLU A 268 19.12 -4.74 8.48
N HIS A 269 17.82 -5.01 8.38
CA HIS A 269 17.29 -6.37 8.29
C HIS A 269 16.54 -6.69 6.99
N VAL A 270 15.93 -5.71 6.36
CA VAL A 270 14.99 -5.92 5.25
C VAL A 270 15.50 -5.35 3.93
N ILE A 271 16.12 -4.19 3.94
CA ILE A 271 16.44 -3.43 2.73
C ILE A 271 17.88 -3.64 2.27
N TYR A 272 18.03 -3.83 0.96
CA TYR A 272 19.31 -3.89 0.29
C TYR A 272 19.73 -2.48 -0.16
N VAL A 273 20.66 -1.89 0.59
CA VAL A 273 21.35 -0.67 0.18
C VAL A 273 22.84 -0.93 0.25
N ASN A 274 23.52 -0.61 -0.81
CA ASN A 274 24.98 -0.47 -0.77
C ASN A 274 25.27 0.83 -0.01
N ASP A 275 26.31 0.90 0.77
CA ASP A 275 26.79 1.98 1.63
C ASP A 275 26.71 3.45 1.10
N ALA A 276 25.86 3.69 0.11
CA ALA A 276 25.67 4.94 -0.59
C ALA A 276 24.59 5.81 0.08
N PHE A 277 24.64 5.97 1.41
CA PHE A 277 23.64 6.77 2.13
C PHE A 277 23.64 8.25 1.75
N ASP A 278 24.81 8.80 1.38
CA ASP A 278 24.97 10.21 0.96
C ASP A 278 24.81 10.41 -0.53
N GLU A 279 24.78 9.33 -1.33
CA GLU A 279 24.63 9.45 -2.77
C GLU A 279 23.17 9.70 -3.15
N PRO A 280 22.85 10.74 -3.93
CA PRO A 280 21.49 10.98 -4.40
C PRO A 280 21.11 9.92 -5.46
N ILE A 281 20.52 8.84 -5.01
CA ILE A 281 20.13 7.69 -5.84
C ILE A 281 18.63 7.57 -6.04
N ILE A 282 17.80 8.17 -5.16
CA ILE A 282 16.35 8.01 -5.19
C ILE A 282 15.78 9.05 -6.15
N LYS A 283 15.65 8.68 -7.42
CA LYS A 283 15.01 9.52 -8.43
C LYS A 283 13.52 9.58 -8.19
N THR A 284 12.95 10.77 -8.13
CA THR A 284 11.53 10.96 -7.89
C THR A 284 10.89 11.80 -9.00
N ASN A 285 9.65 11.45 -9.34
CA ASN A 285 8.76 12.25 -10.18
C ASN A 285 7.29 11.95 -9.87
N VAL A 286 7.01 11.49 -8.63
CA VAL A 286 5.69 11.12 -8.12
C VAL A 286 5.26 12.15 -7.08
N GLY A 287 3.96 12.47 -7.04
CA GLY A 287 3.36 13.25 -5.97
C GLY A 287 4.02 14.62 -5.74
N LYS A 288 4.49 15.26 -6.81
CA LYS A 288 5.22 16.55 -6.85
C LYS A 288 6.65 16.52 -6.32
N TYR A 289 7.18 15.40 -5.90
CA TYR A 289 8.62 15.25 -5.76
C TYR A 289 9.27 15.29 -7.14
N THR A 290 10.32 16.09 -7.32
CA THR A 290 10.99 16.28 -8.62
C THR A 290 12.51 16.20 -8.52
N LYS A 291 13.04 16.02 -7.32
CA LYS A 291 14.47 15.93 -7.05
C LYS A 291 14.94 14.48 -7.00
N THR A 292 16.23 14.29 -6.98
CA THR A 292 16.87 13.03 -6.58
C THR A 292 17.35 13.17 -5.16
N TYR A 293 17.00 12.19 -4.30
CA TYR A 293 17.30 12.21 -2.88
C TYR A 293 18.33 11.14 -2.52
N ALA A 294 19.08 11.39 -1.46
CA ALA A 294 19.90 10.41 -0.78
C ALA A 294 19.07 9.69 0.32
N ILE A 295 19.56 8.56 0.80
CA ILE A 295 18.93 7.87 1.92
C ILE A 295 19.01 8.73 3.19
N ASN A 296 20.13 9.42 3.41
CA ASN A 296 20.30 10.33 4.54
C ASN A 296 19.31 11.53 4.52
N ASP A 297 18.67 11.83 3.41
CA ASP A 297 17.62 12.86 3.38
C ASP A 297 16.34 12.44 4.11
N ILE A 298 16.12 11.12 4.25
CA ILE A 298 14.95 10.56 4.94
C ILE A 298 15.26 10.02 6.34
N LEU A 299 16.53 9.76 6.64
CA LEU A 299 16.92 9.23 7.94
C LEU A 299 17.05 10.35 8.97
N PRO A 300 16.56 10.14 10.21
CA PRO A 300 16.86 11.05 11.31
C PRO A 300 18.35 11.10 11.65
N TYR A 301 18.81 12.25 12.13
CA TYR A 301 20.17 12.49 12.62
C TYR A 301 20.16 13.42 13.83
N ASN A 302 21.23 13.43 14.63
CA ASN A 302 21.39 14.41 15.68
C ASN A 302 22.00 15.69 15.10
N ALA A 303 21.30 16.81 15.27
CA ALA A 303 21.83 18.14 14.97
C ALA A 303 22.89 18.57 16.00
N ALA A 304 23.58 19.68 15.74
CA ALA A 304 24.66 20.19 16.61
C ALA A 304 24.21 20.53 18.04
N ASP A 305 22.94 20.88 18.24
CA ASP A 305 22.32 21.14 19.54
C ASP A 305 21.85 19.84 20.24
N GLY A 306 22.04 18.69 19.62
CA GLY A 306 21.64 17.38 20.12
C GLY A 306 20.19 17.00 19.82
N SER A 307 19.40 17.87 19.20
CA SER A 307 18.04 17.54 18.76
C SER A 307 18.05 16.52 17.62
N ILE A 308 16.97 15.77 17.49
CA ILE A 308 16.75 14.84 16.36
C ILE A 308 16.05 15.61 15.24
N GLN A 309 16.65 15.60 14.06
CA GLN A 309 16.16 16.26 12.86
C GLN A 309 16.13 15.27 11.68
N THR A 310 15.37 15.59 10.65
CA THR A 310 15.41 14.94 9.34
C THR A 310 15.41 16.01 8.25
N ASN A 311 16.01 15.75 7.09
CA ASN A 311 15.92 16.69 5.96
C ASN A 311 14.52 16.63 5.33
N LEU A 312 14.02 15.43 5.04
CA LEU A 312 12.61 15.22 4.70
C LEU A 312 11.82 14.80 5.93
N TYR A 313 10.55 15.15 5.96
CA TYR A 313 9.63 14.76 7.05
C TYR A 313 9.99 15.34 8.43
N ASN A 314 10.77 16.40 8.49
CA ASN A 314 11.16 17.00 9.77
C ASN A 314 9.94 17.48 10.57
N ASN A 315 8.91 17.94 9.88
CA ASN A 315 7.66 18.42 10.48
C ASN A 315 6.62 17.30 10.71
N LEU A 316 6.92 16.06 10.34
CA LEU A 316 5.96 14.94 10.38
C LEU A 316 5.29 14.77 11.75
N PHE A 317 6.01 15.06 12.83
CA PHE A 317 5.57 14.87 14.21
C PHE A 317 5.19 16.17 14.94
N THR A 318 5.12 17.28 14.22
CA THR A 318 4.59 18.53 14.79
C THR A 318 3.07 18.47 14.90
N GLN A 319 2.49 19.18 15.89
CA GLN A 319 1.04 19.23 16.07
C GLN A 319 0.34 19.73 14.82
N SER A 320 0.87 20.76 14.16
CA SER A 320 0.31 21.32 12.93
C SER A 320 0.24 20.27 11.80
N ASN A 321 1.26 19.44 11.65
CA ASN A 321 1.25 18.38 10.63
C ASN A 321 0.28 17.25 10.98
N TRP A 322 0.15 16.92 12.27
CA TRP A 322 -0.87 15.96 12.71
C TRP A 322 -2.28 16.45 12.39
N ASP A 323 -2.59 17.72 12.67
CA ASP A 323 -3.90 18.31 12.38
C ASP A 323 -4.20 18.29 10.87
N ASP A 324 -3.19 18.57 10.03
CA ASP A 324 -3.32 18.47 8.58
C ASP A 324 -3.54 17.03 8.12
N ARG A 325 -2.81 16.06 8.67
CA ARG A 325 -3.00 14.64 8.35
C ARG A 325 -4.39 14.15 8.74
N GLU A 326 -4.89 14.52 9.92
CA GLU A 326 -6.24 14.17 10.36
C GLU A 326 -7.29 14.72 9.40
N ARG A 327 -7.14 15.97 8.95
CA ARG A 327 -8.03 16.60 7.99
C ARG A 327 -8.00 15.89 6.63
N TYR A 328 -6.82 15.58 6.09
CA TYR A 328 -6.70 14.93 4.78
C TYR A 328 -7.11 13.46 4.79
N ASN A 329 -6.79 12.75 5.85
CA ASN A 329 -7.15 11.34 5.99
C ASN A 329 -8.55 11.12 6.61
N ASN A 330 -9.20 12.22 7.04
CA ASN A 330 -10.55 12.21 7.64
C ASN A 330 -10.68 11.25 8.84
N VAL A 331 -9.63 11.14 9.65
CA VAL A 331 -9.60 10.29 10.85
C VAL A 331 -8.75 10.94 11.94
N PRO A 332 -9.08 10.73 13.22
CA PRO A 332 -8.27 11.20 14.36
C PRO A 332 -7.04 10.29 14.55
N VAL A 333 -6.05 10.41 13.66
CA VAL A 333 -4.86 9.53 13.61
C VAL A 333 -4.09 9.53 14.92
N MET A 334 -3.91 10.71 15.55
CA MET A 334 -3.23 10.81 16.84
C MET A 334 -3.97 10.08 17.95
N THR A 335 -5.29 10.12 17.94
CA THR A 335 -6.09 9.39 18.93
C THR A 335 -5.89 7.89 18.77
N ALA A 336 -5.91 7.38 17.54
CA ALA A 336 -5.71 5.97 17.25
C ALA A 336 -4.27 5.52 17.63
N ILE A 337 -3.26 6.30 17.29
CA ILE A 337 -1.86 6.01 17.64
C ILE A 337 -1.65 6.03 19.16
N ASN A 338 -2.16 7.05 19.85
CA ASN A 338 -2.05 7.14 21.30
C ASN A 338 -2.76 5.98 22.00
N GLN A 339 -3.93 5.56 21.50
CA GLN A 339 -4.64 4.39 22.02
C GLN A 339 -3.86 3.09 21.79
N ALA A 340 -3.22 2.95 20.63
CA ALA A 340 -2.37 1.79 20.34
C ALA A 340 -1.12 1.76 21.24
N ILE A 341 -0.47 2.91 21.42
CA ILE A 341 0.69 3.03 22.34
C ILE A 341 0.26 2.75 23.79
N ASP A 342 -0.82 3.34 24.26
CA ASP A 342 -1.36 3.10 25.61
C ASP A 342 -1.78 1.64 25.81
N GLY A 343 -2.33 0.99 24.79
CA GLY A 343 -2.68 -0.42 24.82
C GLY A 343 -1.45 -1.32 24.93
N SER A 344 -0.39 -1.01 24.19
CA SER A 344 0.85 -1.79 24.22
C SER A 344 1.70 -1.61 25.48
N LEU A 345 1.52 -0.49 26.18
CA LEU A 345 2.19 -0.25 27.49
C LEU A 345 1.46 -0.90 28.67
N LYS A 346 0.21 -1.32 28.48
CA LYS A 346 -0.61 -1.95 29.52
C LYS A 346 -0.64 -3.48 29.47
N THR A 347 -0.01 -4.07 28.46
CA THR A 347 0.20 -5.53 28.31
C THR A 347 1.63 -5.92 28.60
#